data_2bf1d028d6a7e2a078a53073d4362f5a
#
_entry.id   2bf1d028d6a7e2a078a53073d4362f5a
#
_cell.length_a   1.000
_cell.length_b   1.000
_cell.length_c   1.000
_cell.angle_alpha   90.00
_cell.angle_beta   90.00
_cell.angle_gamma   90.00
#
_symmetry.space_group_name_H-M   'P 1'
#
loop_
_entity.id
_entity.type
_entity.pdbx_description
1 polymer ?
#
loop_
_entity_poly.entity_id
_entity_poly.type
_entity_poly.pdbx_seq_one_letter_code
_entity_poly.pdbx_strand_id
1 'polypeptide(L)'
;MNSLKKKYTVLLLSAPIGSGHRLAAQALEQVFAKEENVQVLHGNVFVFFPHCLGSGFLRSYLWILGCCPWLYAAAYKWGNRQGGSLWLRGLINRTLAFLGSGYLSSVQPDAVLATHATPAGIMSYYKRKHPDVFLGAVVTDFTIHQWLSLIHI
;
A
#
# COMPACT_ATOMS: atom_id res chain seq x y z
N MET A 1 0.83 -27.87 -29.60
CA MET A 1 -0.14 -27.11 -28.80
C MET A 1 0.65 -26.18 -27.87
N ASN A 2 0.77 -24.92 -28.26
CA ASN A 2 1.39 -23.91 -27.36
C ASN A 2 0.40 -23.64 -26.21
N SER A 3 0.66 -24.23 -25.06
CA SER A 3 0.01 -23.81 -23.81
C SER A 3 0.39 -22.35 -23.58
N LEU A 4 -0.55 -21.44 -23.81
CA LEU A 4 -0.39 -20.03 -23.45
C LEU A 4 -0.09 -20.01 -21.96
N LYS A 5 1.20 -19.79 -21.57
CA LYS A 5 1.60 -19.65 -20.17
C LYS A 5 0.77 -18.51 -19.58
N LYS A 6 0.04 -18.81 -18.52
CA LYS A 6 -0.76 -17.79 -17.79
C LYS A 6 0.17 -16.64 -17.38
N LYS A 7 -0.15 -15.41 -17.78
CA LYS A 7 0.60 -14.23 -17.39
C LYS A 7 0.06 -13.76 -16.04
N TYR A 8 0.93 -13.66 -15.05
CA TYR A 8 0.58 -13.15 -13.71
C TYR A 8 0.80 -11.66 -13.60
N THR A 9 -0.12 -10.96 -12.97
CA THR A 9 -0.02 -9.53 -12.71
C THR A 9 0.39 -9.28 -11.27
N VAL A 10 1.58 -8.73 -11.08
CA VAL A 10 2.11 -8.32 -9.77
C VAL A 10 1.99 -6.80 -9.63
N LEU A 11 1.22 -6.35 -8.66
CA LEU A 11 1.07 -4.93 -8.35
C LEU A 11 1.99 -4.54 -7.20
N LEU A 12 2.99 -3.70 -7.48
CA LEU A 12 3.87 -3.10 -6.47
C LEU A 12 3.26 -1.81 -5.96
N LEU A 13 2.85 -1.77 -4.70
CA LEU A 13 2.26 -0.59 -4.06
C LEU A 13 3.26 0.07 -3.12
N SER A 14 3.61 1.31 -3.42
CA SER A 14 4.52 2.12 -2.60
C SER A 14 3.81 3.37 -2.05
N ALA A 15 4.50 4.06 -1.11
CA ALA A 15 4.16 5.43 -0.76
C ALA A 15 5.19 6.38 -1.38
N PRO A 16 4.80 7.56 -1.87
CA PRO A 16 5.72 8.53 -2.47
C PRO A 16 6.57 9.27 -1.43
N ILE A 17 6.66 8.74 -0.22
CA ILE A 17 7.32 9.31 0.95
C ILE A 17 8.49 8.40 1.33
N GLY A 18 9.69 8.96 1.31
CA GLY A 18 10.92 8.23 1.62
C GLY A 18 11.51 7.46 0.42
N SER A 19 12.85 7.42 0.36
CA SER A 19 13.59 6.71 -0.70
C SER A 19 13.56 5.19 -0.52
N GLY A 20 13.52 4.70 0.73
CA GLY A 20 13.58 3.27 1.06
C GLY A 20 12.45 2.47 0.43
N HIS A 21 11.21 2.95 0.54
CA HIS A 21 10.03 2.28 -0.03
C HIS A 21 10.11 2.18 -1.56
N ARG A 22 10.61 3.23 -2.22
CA ARG A 22 10.80 3.25 -3.67
C ARG A 22 11.92 2.31 -4.11
N LEU A 23 13.06 2.32 -3.40
CA LEU A 23 14.17 1.41 -3.70
C LEU A 23 13.78 -0.05 -3.52
N ALA A 24 13.01 -0.37 -2.48
CA ALA A 24 12.48 -1.71 -2.28
C ALA A 24 11.55 -2.15 -3.42
N ALA A 25 10.66 -1.26 -3.87
CA ALA A 25 9.80 -1.55 -5.02
C ALA A 25 10.61 -1.76 -6.31
N GLN A 26 11.63 -0.94 -6.56
CA GLN A 26 12.52 -1.09 -7.72
C GLN A 26 13.33 -2.40 -7.68
N ALA A 27 13.80 -2.80 -6.51
CA ALA A 27 14.51 -4.08 -6.36
C ALA A 27 13.60 -5.27 -6.66
N LEU A 28 12.36 -5.24 -6.19
CA LEU A 28 11.36 -6.26 -6.51
C LEU A 28 11.06 -6.31 -8.01
N GLU A 29 10.89 -5.14 -8.65
CA GLU A 29 10.68 -5.06 -10.09
C GLU A 29 11.81 -5.72 -10.88
N GLN A 30 13.07 -5.44 -10.51
CA GLN A 30 14.25 -6.04 -11.16
C GLN A 30 14.28 -7.58 -11.03
N VAL A 31 13.78 -8.11 -9.93
CA VAL A 31 13.68 -9.56 -9.75
C VAL A 31 12.59 -10.13 -10.65
N PHE A 32 11.39 -9.56 -10.63
CA PHE A 32 10.27 -10.04 -11.42
C PHE A 32 10.43 -9.81 -12.92
N ALA A 33 11.21 -8.79 -13.34
CA ALA A 33 11.52 -8.55 -14.76
C ALA A 33 12.28 -9.70 -15.44
N LYS A 34 12.85 -10.63 -14.64
CA LYS A 34 13.52 -11.84 -15.15
C LYS A 34 12.54 -12.96 -15.48
N GLU A 35 11.30 -12.85 -15.06
CA GLU A 35 10.26 -13.86 -15.23
C GLU A 35 9.40 -13.51 -16.45
N GLU A 36 9.45 -14.34 -17.50
CA GLU A 36 8.74 -14.10 -18.77
C GLU A 36 7.21 -14.05 -18.63
N ASN A 37 6.66 -14.73 -17.62
CA ASN A 37 5.23 -14.84 -17.37
C ASN A 37 4.70 -13.90 -16.29
N VAL A 38 5.49 -12.92 -15.85
CA VAL A 38 5.10 -11.93 -14.87
C VAL A 38 5.03 -10.53 -15.51
N GLN A 39 3.93 -9.86 -15.27
CA GLN A 39 3.78 -8.43 -15.56
C GLN A 39 3.79 -7.65 -14.26
N VAL A 40 4.71 -6.70 -14.14
CA VAL A 40 4.81 -5.82 -12.97
C VAL A 40 4.12 -4.51 -13.28
N LEU A 41 3.25 -4.08 -12.38
CA LEU A 41 2.62 -2.77 -12.40
C LEU A 41 2.97 -2.00 -11.13
N HIS A 42 3.25 -0.71 -11.28
CA HIS A 42 3.53 0.17 -10.17
C HIS A 42 2.32 1.04 -9.84
N GLY A 43 2.00 1.09 -8.56
CA GLY A 43 1.02 2.02 -8.00
C GLY A 43 1.59 2.70 -6.75
N ASN A 44 1.06 3.86 -6.44
CA ASN A 44 1.29 4.47 -5.14
C ASN A 44 -0.03 4.53 -4.36
N VAL A 45 0.05 4.78 -3.06
CA VAL A 45 -1.14 4.84 -2.19
C VAL A 45 -2.20 5.85 -2.67
N PHE A 46 -1.83 6.85 -3.47
CA PHE A 46 -2.75 7.87 -3.97
C PHE A 46 -3.65 7.41 -5.09
N VAL A 47 -3.40 6.25 -5.72
CA VAL A 47 -4.35 5.65 -6.68
C VAL A 47 -5.69 5.30 -6.01
N PHE A 48 -5.71 5.16 -4.68
CA PHE A 48 -6.92 4.93 -3.89
C PHE A 48 -7.66 6.21 -3.52
N PHE A 49 -7.08 7.38 -3.78
CA PHE A 49 -7.72 8.65 -3.49
C PHE A 49 -8.36 9.24 -4.75
N PRO A 50 -9.48 9.95 -4.64
CA PRO A 50 -9.96 10.79 -5.72
C PRO A 50 -8.87 11.75 -6.19
N HIS A 51 -8.75 11.95 -7.50
CA HIS A 51 -7.65 12.72 -8.11
C HIS A 51 -7.43 14.13 -7.50
N CYS A 52 -8.51 14.78 -7.07
CA CYS A 52 -8.44 16.10 -6.43
C CYS A 52 -7.95 16.07 -4.96
N LEU A 53 -8.12 14.95 -4.26
CA LEU A 53 -7.79 14.86 -2.82
C LEU A 53 -6.37 14.37 -2.57
N GLY A 54 -5.83 13.50 -3.44
CA GLY A 54 -4.51 12.90 -3.23
C GLY A 54 -3.38 13.94 -3.19
N SER A 55 -3.38 14.91 -4.10
CA SER A 55 -2.37 15.98 -4.13
C SER A 55 -2.51 16.95 -2.94
N GLY A 56 -3.73 17.27 -2.54
CA GLY A 56 -4.00 18.10 -1.37
C GLY A 56 -3.54 17.42 -0.08
N PHE A 57 -3.82 16.13 0.06
CA PHE A 57 -3.38 15.36 1.23
C PHE A 57 -1.85 15.30 1.33
N LEU A 58 -1.14 15.02 0.22
CA LEU A 58 0.32 15.01 0.21
C LEU A 58 0.91 16.37 0.57
N ARG A 59 0.37 17.48 0.01
CA ARG A 59 0.80 18.84 0.33
C ARG A 59 0.62 19.16 1.82
N SER A 60 -0.55 18.85 2.37
CA SER A 60 -0.85 19.06 3.79
C SER A 60 0.07 18.24 4.69
N TYR A 61 0.33 16.99 4.34
CA TYR A 61 1.25 16.13 5.06
C TYR A 61 2.68 16.71 5.06
N LEU A 62 3.21 17.10 3.89
CA LEU A 62 4.55 17.69 3.79
C LEU A 62 4.64 19.04 4.52
N TRP A 63 3.58 19.84 4.48
CA TRP A 63 3.52 21.09 5.21
C TRP A 63 3.55 20.85 6.74
N ILE A 64 2.77 19.90 7.25
CA ILE A 64 2.79 19.53 8.68
C ILE A 64 4.19 19.05 9.10
N LEU A 65 4.85 18.22 8.29
CA LEU A 65 6.20 17.77 8.58
C LEU A 65 7.21 18.92 8.65
N GLY A 66 7.09 19.90 7.77
CA GLY A 66 7.99 21.06 7.72
C GLY A 66 7.72 22.12 8.77
N CYS A 67 6.44 22.42 9.03
CA CYS A 67 6.04 23.56 9.87
C CYS A 67 5.66 23.16 11.29
N CYS A 68 5.14 21.93 11.49
CA CYS A 68 4.62 21.48 12.78
C CYS A 68 5.06 20.03 13.11
N PRO A 69 6.37 19.73 13.18
CA PRO A 69 6.85 18.37 13.40
C PRO A 69 6.36 17.75 14.71
N TRP A 70 6.09 18.57 15.72
CA TRP A 70 5.50 18.14 17.00
C TRP A 70 4.08 17.57 16.82
N LEU A 71 3.29 18.16 15.93
CA LEU A 71 1.93 17.69 15.62
C LEU A 71 1.98 16.32 14.94
N TYR A 72 2.92 16.16 14.00
CA TYR A 72 3.19 14.87 13.38
C TYR A 72 3.61 13.82 14.42
N ALA A 73 4.54 14.16 15.32
CA ALA A 73 5.00 13.25 16.36
C ALA A 73 3.86 12.85 17.33
N ALA A 74 2.98 13.79 17.68
CA ALA A 74 1.80 13.53 18.51
C ALA A 74 0.80 12.60 17.80
N ALA A 75 0.50 12.88 16.52
CA ALA A 75 -0.37 12.05 15.70
C ALA A 75 0.21 10.63 15.51
N TYR A 76 1.50 10.52 15.26
CA TYR A 76 2.22 9.26 15.14
C TYR A 76 2.14 8.44 16.43
N LYS A 77 2.45 9.06 17.59
CA LYS A 77 2.34 8.42 18.91
C LYS A 77 0.91 7.96 19.19
N TRP A 78 -0.08 8.81 18.88
CA TRP A 78 -1.48 8.46 19.06
C TRP A 78 -1.89 7.30 18.15
N GLY A 79 -1.50 7.35 16.88
CA GLY A 79 -1.76 6.30 15.90
C GLY A 79 -1.07 4.97 16.21
N ASN A 80 0.05 4.99 16.94
CA ASN A 80 0.79 3.79 17.30
C ASN A 80 0.43 3.21 18.69
N ARG A 81 -0.52 3.82 19.41
CA ARG A 81 -1.04 3.29 20.68
C ARG A 81 -1.84 2.03 20.47
N GLN A 82 -1.61 1.01 21.31
CA GLN A 82 -2.41 -0.21 21.32
C GLN A 82 -3.87 0.15 21.70
N GLY A 83 -4.80 -0.19 20.83
CA GLY A 83 -6.24 -0.12 21.07
C GLY A 83 -6.94 1.20 20.68
N GLY A 84 -6.30 2.36 20.79
CA GLY A 84 -6.99 3.65 20.67
C GLY A 84 -7.40 4.09 19.26
N SER A 85 -6.69 3.65 18.23
CA SER A 85 -6.90 4.11 16.84
C SER A 85 -7.28 2.98 15.87
N LEU A 86 -7.42 1.75 16.34
CA LEU A 86 -7.66 0.57 15.48
C LEU A 86 -8.94 0.68 14.66
N TRP A 87 -10.03 1.14 15.28
CA TRP A 87 -11.30 1.31 14.60
C TRP A 87 -11.23 2.40 13.51
N LEU A 88 -10.56 3.52 13.79
CA LEU A 88 -10.40 4.62 12.85
C LEU A 88 -9.53 4.19 11.66
N ARG A 89 -8.43 3.49 11.93
CA ARG A 89 -7.59 2.89 10.88
C ARG A 89 -8.41 1.92 10.02
N GLY A 90 -9.20 1.06 10.68
CA GLY A 90 -10.09 0.13 10.00
C GLY A 90 -11.06 0.85 9.07
N LEU A 91 -11.68 1.93 9.56
CA LEU A 91 -12.60 2.75 8.78
C LEU A 91 -11.90 3.40 7.58
N ILE A 92 -10.74 4.05 7.80
CA ILE A 92 -9.94 4.68 6.73
C ILE A 92 -9.53 3.65 5.68
N ASN A 93 -8.94 2.54 6.09
CA ASN A 93 -8.47 1.51 5.17
C ASN A 93 -9.63 0.90 4.36
N ARG A 94 -10.77 0.65 5.01
CA ARG A 94 -11.99 0.16 4.34
C ARG A 94 -12.51 1.16 3.31
N THR A 95 -12.55 2.44 3.67
CA THR A 95 -13.01 3.52 2.77
C THR A 95 -12.08 3.64 1.57
N LEU A 96 -10.75 3.65 1.80
CA LEU A 96 -9.78 3.73 0.71
C LEU A 96 -9.78 2.47 -0.17
N ALA A 97 -9.97 1.28 0.40
CA ALA A 97 -10.15 0.05 -0.38
C ALA A 97 -11.41 0.11 -1.26
N PHE A 98 -12.49 0.69 -0.76
CA PHE A 98 -13.71 0.90 -1.53
C PHE A 98 -13.50 1.92 -2.67
N LEU A 99 -12.89 3.06 -2.39
CA LEU A 99 -12.59 4.09 -3.38
C LEU A 99 -11.62 3.58 -4.47
N GLY A 100 -10.65 2.76 -4.09
CA GLY A 100 -9.69 2.16 -5.01
C GLY A 100 -10.20 0.91 -5.74
N SER A 101 -11.40 0.43 -5.46
CA SER A 101 -11.93 -0.80 -6.04
C SER A 101 -12.01 -0.76 -7.57
N GLY A 102 -12.35 0.39 -8.16
CA GLY A 102 -12.36 0.58 -9.61
C GLY A 102 -10.97 0.38 -10.23
N TYR A 103 -9.94 0.97 -9.64
CA TYR A 103 -8.57 0.77 -10.07
C TYR A 103 -8.14 -0.70 -9.95
N LEU A 104 -8.39 -1.32 -8.80
CA LEU A 104 -8.04 -2.73 -8.58
C LEU A 104 -8.79 -3.67 -9.51
N SER A 105 -10.04 -3.38 -9.83
CA SER A 105 -10.83 -4.14 -10.80
C SER A 105 -10.30 -4.01 -12.23
N SER A 106 -9.72 -2.86 -12.59
CA SER A 106 -9.08 -2.69 -13.90
C SER A 106 -7.73 -3.39 -14.00
N VAL A 107 -6.98 -3.45 -12.91
CA VAL A 107 -5.65 -4.09 -12.83
C VAL A 107 -5.75 -5.60 -12.67
N GLN A 108 -6.74 -6.08 -11.90
CA GLN A 108 -6.94 -7.51 -11.57
C GLN A 108 -5.64 -8.21 -11.12
N PRO A 109 -4.97 -7.74 -10.06
CA PRO A 109 -3.69 -8.30 -9.66
C PRO A 109 -3.85 -9.72 -9.12
N ASP A 110 -2.96 -10.64 -9.54
CA ASP A 110 -2.81 -11.97 -8.91
C ASP A 110 -2.03 -11.86 -7.59
N ALA A 111 -1.09 -10.89 -7.52
CA ALA A 111 -0.32 -10.60 -6.33
C ALA A 111 -0.15 -9.10 -6.11
N VAL A 112 -0.17 -8.70 -4.84
CA VAL A 112 0.13 -7.33 -4.41
C VAL A 112 1.27 -7.36 -3.41
N LEU A 113 2.32 -6.57 -3.68
CA LEU A 113 3.44 -6.38 -2.76
C LEU A 113 3.49 -4.92 -2.34
N ALA A 114 3.22 -4.68 -1.07
CA ALA A 114 3.23 -3.35 -0.49
C ALA A 114 4.57 -3.07 0.19
N THR A 115 5.23 -1.97 -0.16
CA THR A 115 6.49 -1.55 0.48
C THR A 115 6.27 -0.55 1.62
N HIS A 116 5.01 -0.24 1.93
CA HIS A 116 4.63 0.66 3.03
C HIS A 116 3.39 0.14 3.76
N ALA A 117 3.29 0.45 5.05
CA ALA A 117 2.22 -0.05 5.91
C ALA A 117 0.81 0.41 5.47
N THR A 118 0.67 1.63 4.94
CA THR A 118 -0.63 2.17 4.51
C THR A 118 -1.25 1.38 3.36
N PRO A 119 -0.59 1.19 2.19
CA PRO A 119 -1.15 0.36 1.13
C PRO A 119 -1.35 -1.09 1.57
N ALA A 120 -0.48 -1.64 2.43
CA ALA A 120 -0.67 -2.97 2.98
C ALA A 120 -1.97 -3.09 3.79
N GLY A 121 -2.25 -2.11 4.67
CA GLY A 121 -3.49 -2.03 5.43
C GLY A 121 -4.74 -1.91 4.55
N ILE A 122 -4.69 -1.09 3.49
CA ILE A 122 -5.79 -0.95 2.53
C ILE A 122 -6.05 -2.28 1.81
N MET A 123 -4.99 -2.92 1.32
CA MET A 123 -5.09 -4.17 0.58
C MET A 123 -5.54 -5.35 1.44
N SER A 124 -5.35 -5.31 2.76
CA SER A 124 -5.92 -6.32 3.66
C SER A 124 -7.45 -6.38 3.60
N TYR A 125 -8.11 -5.24 3.40
CA TYR A 125 -9.56 -5.20 3.20
C TYR A 125 -9.99 -5.66 1.81
N TYR A 126 -9.20 -5.37 0.77
CA TYR A 126 -9.45 -5.88 -0.57
C TYR A 126 -9.35 -7.41 -0.61
N LYS A 127 -8.33 -7.99 0.02
CA LYS A 127 -8.11 -9.43 0.10
C LYS A 127 -9.28 -10.19 0.75
N ARG A 128 -10.00 -9.58 1.70
CA ARG A 128 -11.18 -10.23 2.31
C ARG A 128 -12.27 -10.58 1.29
N LYS A 129 -12.38 -9.80 0.20
CA LYS A 129 -13.34 -10.04 -0.89
C LYS A 129 -12.70 -10.79 -2.06
N HIS A 130 -11.38 -10.84 -2.12
CA HIS A 130 -10.59 -11.47 -3.17
C HIS A 130 -9.51 -12.37 -2.54
N PRO A 131 -9.91 -13.51 -1.92
CA PRO A 131 -9.01 -14.36 -1.14
C PRO A 131 -7.88 -14.96 -1.98
N ASP A 132 -8.08 -15.11 -3.29
CA ASP A 132 -7.10 -15.68 -4.21
C ASP A 132 -5.93 -14.74 -4.51
N VAL A 133 -6.05 -13.44 -4.23
CA VAL A 133 -4.98 -12.47 -4.42
C VAL A 133 -3.92 -12.66 -3.35
N PHE A 134 -2.67 -12.90 -3.77
CA PHE A 134 -1.55 -12.92 -2.83
C PHE A 134 -1.26 -11.51 -2.31
N LEU A 135 -1.16 -11.33 -0.99
CA LEU A 135 -0.78 -10.08 -0.36
C LEU A 135 0.50 -10.27 0.45
N GLY A 136 1.55 -9.56 0.05
CA GLY A 136 2.82 -9.47 0.77
C GLY A 136 3.14 -8.04 1.18
N ALA A 137 3.95 -7.87 2.23
CA ALA A 137 4.47 -6.58 2.63
C ALA A 137 5.98 -6.66 2.86
N VAL A 138 6.69 -5.65 2.36
CA VAL A 138 8.12 -5.47 2.60
C VAL A 138 8.28 -4.39 3.67
N VAL A 139 8.85 -4.78 4.80
CA VAL A 139 9.13 -3.86 5.91
C VAL A 139 10.42 -3.13 5.60
N THR A 140 10.34 -1.83 5.38
CA THR A 140 11.47 -0.94 5.10
C THR A 140 11.79 0.01 6.25
N ASP A 141 10.93 0.04 7.27
CA ASP A 141 11.10 0.84 8.47
C ASP A 141 11.92 0.08 9.53
N PHE A 142 12.62 0.80 10.40
CA PHE A 142 13.41 0.21 11.49
C PHE A 142 12.56 -0.55 12.52
N THR A 143 11.27 -0.24 12.59
CA THR A 143 10.33 -0.91 13.49
C THR A 143 9.08 -1.31 12.75
N ILE A 144 8.56 -2.49 13.08
CA ILE A 144 7.27 -2.93 12.53
C ILE A 144 6.19 -2.02 13.10
N HIS A 145 5.58 -1.22 12.22
CA HIS A 145 4.47 -0.35 12.59
C HIS A 145 3.22 -1.20 12.86
N GLN A 146 2.44 -0.85 13.88
CA GLN A 146 1.19 -1.57 14.21
C GLN A 146 0.16 -1.58 13.05
N TRP A 147 0.33 -0.74 12.06
CA TRP A 147 -0.48 -0.75 10.85
C TRP A 147 -0.28 -2.02 10.01
N LEU A 148 0.84 -2.70 10.16
CA LEU A 148 1.11 -3.99 9.52
C LEU A 148 0.42 -5.17 10.24
N SER A 149 -0.02 -4.99 11.48
CA SER A 149 -0.70 -6.04 12.24
C SER A 149 -2.03 -6.50 11.63
N LEU A 150 -2.60 -5.73 10.72
CA LEU A 150 -3.81 -6.10 9.96
C LEU A 150 -3.56 -7.08 8.81
N ILE A 151 -2.30 -7.41 8.51
CA ILE A 151 -1.92 -8.31 7.43
C ILE A 151 -1.92 -9.77 7.90
N HIS A 152 -1.83 -10.00 9.20
CA HIS A 152 -1.89 -11.31 9.81
C HIS A 152 -3.37 -11.76 9.94
N ILE A 153 -3.97 -12.07 8.83
CA ILE A 153 -5.28 -12.75 8.82
C ILE A 153 -5.23 -13.86 7.79
#